data_41f7ea2b64f6e831df2db13a338b90d6
#
_entry.id   41f7ea2b64f6e831df2db13a338b90d6
#
_cell.length_a   1.000
_cell.length_b   1.000
_cell.length_c   1.000
_cell.angle_alpha   90.00
_cell.angle_beta   90.00
_cell.angle_gamma   90.00
#
_symmetry.space_group_name_H-M   'P 1'
#
loop_
_entity.id
_entity.type
_entity.pdbx_description
1 polymer ?
#
loop_
_entity_poly.entity_id
_entity_poly.type
_entity_poly.pdbx_seq_one_letter_code
_entity_poly.pdbx_strand_id
1 'polypeptide(L)'
;TFSEPIECENKNCVVYVRVTDLSGNVSYISTNGLVVDTCAPAISVITPETASGVYSADVPVSIEVSDENATGVASGIKSVNYTVTNMGQPTQGGTLYSYDKTAAGLKDLENHVTEQFDISAASNNSNEVRIDVTATDNAGTAYTVTKYIKIDTTAPTVQVSYDNNSADTSFGDTAYFKAPRTATVKVTERNFDASKVAAEIKAAAGKAPALSNWST
;
A
#
# COMPACT_ATOMS: atom_id res chain seq x y z
N THR A 1 -45.85 -18.52 -29.78
CA THR A 1 -44.86 -18.09 -28.82
C THR A 1 -44.27 -16.78 -29.33
N PHE A 2 -44.31 -15.75 -28.51
CA PHE A 2 -43.70 -14.45 -28.79
C PHE A 2 -42.59 -14.26 -27.76
N SER A 3 -41.44 -13.76 -28.20
CA SER A 3 -40.33 -13.40 -27.30
C SER A 3 -39.63 -12.16 -27.81
N GLU A 4 -39.54 -11.14 -26.98
CA GLU A 4 -38.68 -9.99 -27.20
C GLU A 4 -37.74 -9.81 -26.02
N PRO A 5 -36.47 -9.52 -26.25
CA PRO A 5 -35.51 -9.21 -25.17
C PRO A 5 -35.87 -7.85 -24.56
N ILE A 6 -35.75 -7.77 -23.23
CA ILE A 6 -35.85 -6.52 -22.49
C ILE A 6 -34.44 -6.28 -21.90
N GLU A 7 -33.80 -5.20 -22.35
CA GLU A 7 -32.47 -4.83 -21.90
C GLU A 7 -32.54 -3.98 -20.63
N CYS A 8 -31.65 -4.27 -19.69
CA CYS A 8 -31.46 -3.53 -18.46
C CYS A 8 -29.97 -3.34 -18.23
N GLU A 9 -29.49 -2.11 -18.30
CA GLU A 9 -28.07 -1.77 -18.07
C GLU A 9 -27.96 -0.72 -16.97
N ASN A 10 -27.04 -0.92 -16.03
CA ASN A 10 -26.75 0.00 -14.92
C ASN A 10 -28.02 0.52 -14.23
N LYS A 11 -28.94 -0.39 -13.89
CA LYS A 11 -30.24 -0.06 -13.32
C LYS A 11 -30.70 -1.12 -12.34
N ASN A 12 -31.51 -0.67 -11.38
CA ASN A 12 -32.38 -1.54 -10.62
C ASN A 12 -33.68 -1.73 -11.42
N CYS A 13 -33.94 -2.95 -11.87
CA CYS A 13 -35.07 -3.25 -12.75
C CYS A 13 -36.03 -4.24 -12.09
N VAL A 14 -37.31 -3.99 -12.27
CA VAL A 14 -38.36 -5.00 -12.10
C VAL A 14 -39.16 -5.01 -13.41
N VAL A 15 -39.22 -6.16 -14.07
CA VAL A 15 -39.97 -6.32 -15.31
C VAL A 15 -41.37 -6.79 -14.95
N TYR A 16 -42.37 -6.01 -15.32
CA TYR A 16 -43.76 -6.34 -15.21
C TYR A 16 -44.31 -6.67 -16.61
N VAL A 17 -44.87 -7.84 -16.75
CA VAL A 17 -45.52 -8.24 -18.00
C VAL A 17 -47.02 -8.40 -17.74
N ARG A 18 -47.81 -7.69 -18.54
CA ARG A 18 -49.25 -7.86 -18.59
C ARG A 18 -49.62 -8.44 -19.94
N VAL A 19 -50.32 -9.56 -19.94
CA VAL A 19 -50.83 -10.18 -21.15
C VAL A 19 -52.35 -10.13 -21.11
N THR A 20 -52.97 -9.70 -22.22
CA THR A 20 -54.44 -9.70 -22.38
C THR A 20 -54.76 -10.53 -23.62
N ASP A 21 -55.68 -11.48 -23.49
CA ASP A 21 -56.18 -12.28 -24.62
C ASP A 21 -57.26 -11.55 -25.42
N LEU A 22 -57.68 -12.13 -26.51
CA LEU A 22 -58.71 -11.54 -27.37
C LEU A 22 -60.10 -11.45 -26.70
N SER A 23 -60.31 -12.18 -25.65
CA SER A 23 -61.55 -12.20 -24.86
C SER A 23 -61.50 -11.18 -23.70
N GLY A 24 -60.41 -10.48 -23.54
CA GLY A 24 -60.21 -9.49 -22.48
C GLY A 24 -59.69 -10.03 -21.16
N ASN A 25 -59.33 -11.33 -21.08
CA ASN A 25 -58.71 -11.90 -19.86
C ASN A 25 -57.29 -11.39 -19.69
N VAL A 26 -56.91 -11.09 -18.46
CA VAL A 26 -55.63 -10.49 -18.14
C VAL A 26 -54.83 -11.38 -17.22
N SER A 27 -53.56 -11.56 -17.53
CA SER A 27 -52.56 -12.21 -16.66
C SER A 27 -51.38 -11.25 -16.40
N TYR A 28 -50.85 -11.33 -15.21
CA TYR A 28 -49.67 -10.53 -14.79
C TYR A 28 -48.58 -11.45 -14.31
N ILE A 29 -47.37 -11.11 -14.66
CA ILE A 29 -46.16 -11.66 -14.06
C ILE A 29 -45.14 -10.56 -13.78
N SER A 30 -44.38 -10.66 -12.70
CA SER A 30 -43.24 -9.80 -12.44
C SER A 30 -42.03 -10.62 -12.15
N THR A 31 -40.85 -10.10 -12.50
CA THR A 31 -39.58 -10.62 -12.00
C THR A 31 -39.35 -10.15 -10.58
N ASN A 32 -38.46 -10.84 -9.83
CA ASN A 32 -37.83 -10.26 -8.66
C ASN A 32 -36.95 -9.08 -9.10
N GLY A 33 -36.55 -8.26 -8.14
CA GLY A 33 -35.61 -7.15 -8.41
C GLY A 33 -34.35 -7.67 -9.09
N LEU A 34 -33.93 -6.97 -10.13
CA LEU A 34 -32.70 -7.22 -10.86
C LEU A 34 -31.81 -5.98 -10.73
N VAL A 35 -30.58 -6.16 -10.27
CA VAL A 35 -29.55 -5.12 -10.23
C VAL A 35 -28.55 -5.45 -11.33
N VAL A 36 -28.34 -4.54 -12.26
CA VAL A 36 -27.29 -4.63 -13.27
C VAL A 36 -26.29 -3.53 -12.97
N ASP A 37 -25.17 -3.93 -12.44
CA ASP A 37 -24.03 -3.08 -12.08
C ASP A 37 -22.82 -3.51 -12.90
N THR A 38 -22.27 -2.58 -13.67
CA THR A 38 -21.10 -2.79 -14.53
C THR A 38 -19.90 -1.96 -14.08
N CYS A 39 -20.05 -1.24 -12.98
CA CYS A 39 -19.00 -0.39 -12.44
C CYS A 39 -18.17 -1.17 -11.42
N ALA A 40 -16.87 -1.02 -11.47
CA ALA A 40 -15.99 -1.60 -10.46
C ALA A 40 -15.91 -0.72 -9.21
N PRO A 41 -15.69 -1.29 -8.01
CA PRO A 41 -15.45 -0.54 -6.80
C PRO A 41 -14.25 0.40 -6.91
N ALA A 42 -14.33 1.59 -6.33
CA ALA A 42 -13.22 2.50 -6.15
C ALA A 42 -12.43 2.11 -4.88
N ILE A 43 -11.09 2.21 -4.94
CA ILE A 43 -10.20 1.85 -3.84
C ILE A 43 -9.25 3.00 -3.53
N SER A 44 -9.10 3.35 -2.25
CA SER A 44 -8.08 4.25 -1.73
C SER A 44 -7.16 3.50 -0.75
N VAL A 45 -5.84 3.60 -0.96
CA VAL A 45 -4.82 3.00 -0.08
C VAL A 45 -4.06 4.10 0.61
N ILE A 46 -4.30 4.27 1.90
CA ILE A 46 -3.79 5.36 2.73
C ILE A 46 -2.68 4.82 3.63
N THR A 47 -1.53 5.49 3.63
CA THR A 47 -0.42 5.24 4.54
C THR A 47 0.00 6.55 5.20
N PRO A 48 0.57 6.55 6.42
CA PRO A 48 1.07 7.76 7.03
C PRO A 48 2.07 8.49 6.14
N GLU A 49 2.05 9.80 6.17
CA GLU A 49 3.08 10.59 5.48
C GLU A 49 4.39 10.57 6.26
N THR A 50 5.51 10.48 5.56
CA THR A 50 6.85 10.59 6.12
C THR A 50 7.63 11.68 5.40
N ALA A 51 8.39 12.49 6.13
CA ALA A 51 9.19 13.57 5.56
C ALA A 51 10.28 13.07 4.59
N SER A 52 10.75 11.84 4.77
CA SER A 52 11.77 11.20 3.92
C SER A 52 11.19 10.32 2.82
N GLY A 53 9.90 10.02 2.86
CA GLY A 53 9.28 9.00 2.00
C GLY A 53 9.71 7.57 2.33
N VAL A 54 10.40 7.36 3.48
CA VAL A 54 10.89 6.06 3.95
C VAL A 54 10.40 5.83 5.38
N TYR A 55 9.86 4.65 5.65
CA TYR A 55 9.40 4.24 6.98
C TYR A 55 10.50 3.50 7.73
N SER A 56 10.62 3.72 9.04
CA SER A 56 11.60 3.06 9.91
C SER A 56 10.99 2.02 10.86
N ALA A 57 9.69 1.81 10.78
CA ALA A 57 8.91 0.89 11.63
C ALA A 57 7.76 0.30 10.82
N ASP A 58 6.96 -0.55 11.46
CA ASP A 58 5.71 -1.08 10.88
C ASP A 58 4.82 0.04 10.35
N VAL A 59 4.17 -0.21 9.21
CA VAL A 59 3.40 0.81 8.48
C VAL A 59 1.92 0.47 8.56
N PRO A 60 1.12 1.26 9.31
CA PRO A 60 -0.32 1.09 9.29
C PRO A 60 -0.87 1.52 7.92
N VAL A 61 -1.71 0.69 7.35
CA VAL A 61 -2.38 0.93 6.07
C VAL A 61 -3.88 0.95 6.31
N SER A 62 -4.54 2.02 5.86
CA SER A 62 -5.99 2.10 5.83
C SER A 62 -6.47 1.96 4.39
N ILE A 63 -7.49 1.14 4.20
CA ILE A 63 -8.14 0.89 2.92
C ILE A 63 -9.56 1.41 2.98
N GLU A 64 -9.91 2.27 2.05
CA GLU A 64 -11.28 2.71 1.85
C GLU A 64 -11.75 2.20 0.50
N VAL A 65 -12.89 1.50 0.49
CA VAL A 65 -13.51 0.95 -0.72
C VAL A 65 -14.92 1.49 -0.82
N SER A 66 -15.30 1.96 -2.00
CA SER A 66 -16.64 2.44 -2.30
C SER A 66 -17.15 1.83 -3.60
N ASP A 67 -18.36 1.29 -3.58
CA ASP A 67 -19.09 0.79 -4.74
C ASP A 67 -20.18 1.79 -5.17
N GLU A 68 -19.97 3.06 -4.92
CA GLU A 68 -20.85 4.14 -5.38
C GLU A 68 -20.39 4.64 -6.75
N ASN A 69 -21.31 4.66 -7.70
CA ASN A 69 -21.04 5.19 -9.03
C ASN A 69 -21.96 6.38 -9.38
N ALA A 70 -21.61 7.09 -10.45
CA ALA A 70 -22.35 8.28 -10.90
C ALA A 70 -23.81 7.98 -11.32
N THR A 71 -24.14 6.72 -11.58
CA THR A 71 -25.50 6.29 -11.96
C THR A 71 -26.38 6.00 -10.74
N GLY A 72 -25.79 5.94 -9.54
CA GLY A 72 -26.49 5.62 -8.30
C GLY A 72 -26.91 4.15 -8.18
N VAL A 73 -26.35 3.27 -9.01
CA VAL A 73 -26.56 1.82 -8.92
C VAL A 73 -25.29 1.18 -8.40
N ALA A 74 -25.42 0.46 -7.29
CA ALA A 74 -24.34 -0.30 -6.67
C ALA A 74 -24.83 -1.70 -6.33
N SER A 75 -24.00 -2.69 -6.55
CA SER A 75 -24.28 -4.08 -6.15
C SER A 75 -23.76 -4.40 -4.75
N GLY A 76 -22.98 -3.48 -4.17
CA GLY A 76 -22.35 -3.58 -2.87
C GLY A 76 -21.05 -4.39 -2.91
N ILE A 77 -20.19 -4.15 -1.93
CA ILE A 77 -18.88 -4.77 -1.84
C ILE A 77 -19.03 -6.24 -1.41
N LYS A 78 -18.44 -7.14 -2.19
CA LYS A 78 -18.40 -8.57 -1.91
C LYS A 78 -17.17 -8.97 -1.12
N SER A 79 -15.99 -8.47 -1.53
CA SER A 79 -14.74 -8.79 -0.85
C SER A 79 -13.67 -7.74 -1.09
N VAL A 80 -12.77 -7.60 -0.09
CA VAL A 80 -11.54 -6.82 -0.19
C VAL A 80 -10.37 -7.72 0.21
N ASN A 81 -9.43 -7.91 -0.69
CA ASN A 81 -8.24 -8.71 -0.48
C ASN A 81 -6.99 -7.85 -0.67
N TYR A 82 -5.91 -8.21 0.03
CA TYR A 82 -4.63 -7.54 -0.14
C TYR A 82 -3.46 -8.51 -0.24
N THR A 83 -2.39 -8.05 -0.84
CA THR A 83 -1.09 -8.74 -0.88
C THR A 83 0.02 -7.72 -0.73
N VAL A 84 0.96 -8.00 0.15
CA VAL A 84 2.22 -7.25 0.26
C VAL A 84 3.34 -8.09 -0.32
N THR A 85 4.12 -7.49 -1.19
CA THR A 85 5.22 -8.15 -1.89
C THR A 85 6.50 -7.36 -1.66
N ASN A 86 7.57 -8.04 -1.24
CA ASN A 86 8.89 -7.46 -1.08
C ASN A 86 9.85 -8.09 -2.09
N MET A 87 10.48 -7.27 -2.93
CA MET A 87 11.41 -7.73 -3.99
C MET A 87 10.83 -8.87 -4.85
N GLY A 88 9.55 -8.79 -5.18
CA GLY A 88 8.84 -9.77 -6.00
C GLY A 88 8.33 -11.01 -5.25
N GLN A 89 8.59 -11.16 -3.95
CA GLN A 89 8.10 -12.27 -3.14
C GLN A 89 6.97 -11.83 -2.21
N PRO A 90 5.83 -12.53 -2.16
CA PRO A 90 4.76 -12.25 -1.21
C PRO A 90 5.27 -12.43 0.23
N THR A 91 5.04 -11.45 1.07
CA THR A 91 5.42 -11.47 2.50
C THR A 91 4.22 -11.49 3.42
N GLN A 92 3.09 -10.95 2.94
CA GLN A 92 1.86 -10.81 3.71
C GLN A 92 0.67 -10.76 2.75
N GLY A 93 -0.51 -11.20 3.19
CA GLY A 93 -1.74 -11.09 2.42
C GLY A 93 -2.91 -11.77 3.10
N GLY A 94 -4.10 -11.44 2.64
CA GLY A 94 -5.32 -12.00 3.20
C GLY A 94 -6.58 -11.30 2.70
N THR A 95 -7.70 -11.72 3.26
CA THR A 95 -9.00 -11.09 3.06
C THR A 95 -9.28 -10.14 4.23
N LEU A 96 -9.49 -8.86 3.91
CA LEU A 96 -9.84 -7.83 4.89
C LEU A 96 -11.34 -7.79 5.13
N TYR A 97 -12.11 -7.90 4.06
CA TYR A 97 -13.57 -7.91 4.11
C TYR A 97 -14.13 -9.01 3.23
N SER A 98 -15.19 -9.66 3.70
CA SER A 98 -15.97 -10.62 2.92
C SER A 98 -17.45 -10.57 3.33
N TYR A 99 -18.32 -10.30 2.37
CA TYR A 99 -19.75 -10.34 2.58
C TYR A 99 -20.24 -11.79 2.67
N ASP A 100 -20.82 -12.14 3.81
CA ASP A 100 -21.40 -13.45 4.02
C ASP A 100 -22.94 -13.40 3.89
N LYS A 101 -23.45 -13.94 2.81
CA LYS A 101 -24.90 -14.03 2.53
C LYS A 101 -25.67 -14.90 3.53
N THR A 102 -24.98 -15.75 4.30
CA THR A 102 -25.60 -16.74 5.18
C THR A 102 -25.70 -16.30 6.63
N ALA A 103 -24.86 -15.36 7.06
CA ALA A 103 -24.68 -15.02 8.48
C ALA A 103 -25.77 -14.12 9.09
N ALA A 104 -26.58 -13.44 8.28
CA ALA A 104 -27.70 -12.65 8.78
C ALA A 104 -28.74 -12.53 7.70
N GLY A 105 -29.98 -12.89 7.96
CA GLY A 105 -31.06 -12.60 7.03
C GLY A 105 -30.91 -11.17 6.49
N LEU A 106 -30.71 -11.05 5.19
CA LEU A 106 -30.63 -9.82 4.39
C LEU A 106 -30.06 -8.60 5.17
N LYS A 107 -28.81 -8.67 5.56
CA LYS A 107 -28.09 -7.43 5.90
C LYS A 107 -28.05 -6.56 4.66
N ASP A 108 -28.29 -5.28 4.83
CA ASP A 108 -28.10 -4.31 3.76
C ASP A 108 -26.70 -4.47 3.18
N LEU A 109 -26.61 -4.47 1.86
CA LEU A 109 -25.33 -4.51 1.16
C LEU A 109 -24.52 -3.26 1.53
N GLU A 110 -23.28 -3.46 1.91
CA GLU A 110 -22.39 -2.35 2.24
C GLU A 110 -21.75 -1.82 0.95
N ASN A 111 -22.05 -0.58 0.61
CA ASN A 111 -21.45 0.12 -0.52
C ASN A 111 -20.14 0.81 -0.12
N HIS A 112 -19.85 0.91 1.16
CA HIS A 112 -18.63 1.54 1.67
C HIS A 112 -18.04 0.71 2.80
N VAL A 113 -16.75 0.37 2.66
CA VAL A 113 -16.01 -0.45 3.64
C VAL A 113 -14.69 0.22 3.95
N THR A 114 -14.34 0.30 5.23
CA THR A 114 -13.02 0.77 5.69
C THR A 114 -12.36 -0.33 6.49
N GLU A 115 -11.15 -0.72 6.08
CA GLU A 115 -10.37 -1.78 6.68
C GLU A 115 -8.93 -1.32 6.96
N GLN A 116 -8.24 -1.99 7.87
CA GLN A 116 -6.88 -1.65 8.26
C GLN A 116 -6.02 -2.90 8.44
N PHE A 117 -4.73 -2.76 8.15
CA PHE A 117 -3.71 -3.76 8.46
C PHE A 117 -2.34 -3.09 8.63
N ASP A 118 -1.41 -3.78 9.30
CA ASP A 118 -0.05 -3.31 9.46
C ASP A 118 0.90 -4.08 8.54
N ILE A 119 1.81 -3.38 7.89
CA ILE A 119 2.92 -3.98 7.15
C ILE A 119 4.10 -4.12 8.09
N SER A 120 4.53 -5.36 8.35
CA SER A 120 5.70 -5.62 9.19
C SER A 120 6.99 -5.13 8.54
N ALA A 121 7.68 -4.21 9.19
CA ALA A 121 8.96 -3.70 8.73
C ALA A 121 10.05 -4.78 8.74
N ALA A 122 9.98 -5.74 9.68
CA ALA A 122 10.95 -6.83 9.78
C ALA A 122 10.94 -7.73 8.52
N SER A 123 9.78 -7.96 7.93
CA SER A 123 9.63 -8.78 6.72
C SER A 123 9.75 -7.99 5.42
N ASN A 124 9.69 -6.65 5.49
CA ASN A 124 9.57 -5.77 4.34
C ASN A 124 10.66 -4.67 4.30
N ASN A 125 11.82 -4.91 4.91
CA ASN A 125 12.94 -3.95 4.93
C ASN A 125 13.56 -3.79 3.52
N SER A 126 12.97 -2.93 2.68
CA SER A 126 13.35 -2.75 1.28
C SER A 126 12.82 -1.43 0.72
N ASN A 127 13.41 -0.95 -0.38
CA ASN A 127 12.90 0.17 -1.16
C ASN A 127 11.84 -0.26 -2.19
N GLU A 128 11.49 -1.55 -2.24
CA GLU A 128 10.59 -2.16 -3.24
C GLU A 128 9.47 -2.96 -2.56
N VAL A 129 8.75 -2.32 -1.64
CA VAL A 129 7.57 -2.91 -1.01
C VAL A 129 6.34 -2.50 -1.81
N ARG A 130 5.67 -3.48 -2.39
CA ARG A 130 4.47 -3.31 -3.21
C ARG A 130 3.25 -3.79 -2.44
N ILE A 131 2.21 -3.01 -2.45
CA ILE A 131 0.90 -3.30 -1.85
C ILE A 131 -0.10 -3.37 -3.00
N ASP A 132 -0.73 -4.51 -3.18
CA ASP A 132 -1.87 -4.69 -4.08
C ASP A 132 -3.13 -4.87 -3.25
N VAL A 133 -4.17 -4.11 -3.56
CA VAL A 133 -5.49 -4.24 -2.94
C VAL A 133 -6.51 -4.46 -4.05
N THR A 134 -7.26 -5.54 -3.94
CA THR A 134 -8.32 -5.91 -4.89
C THR A 134 -9.66 -5.90 -4.19
N ALA A 135 -10.59 -5.10 -4.69
CA ALA A 135 -11.99 -5.14 -4.29
C ALA A 135 -12.84 -5.77 -5.39
N THR A 136 -13.83 -6.54 -5.00
CA THR A 136 -14.81 -7.17 -5.89
C THR A 136 -16.20 -6.86 -5.37
N ASP A 137 -17.11 -6.45 -6.24
CA ASP A 137 -18.51 -6.22 -5.92
C ASP A 137 -19.35 -7.51 -6.00
N ASN A 138 -20.64 -7.42 -5.66
CA ASN A 138 -21.55 -8.57 -5.74
C ASN A 138 -21.99 -8.91 -7.17
N ALA A 139 -21.81 -8.01 -8.14
CA ALA A 139 -21.98 -8.28 -9.57
C ALA A 139 -20.81 -9.08 -10.14
N GLY A 140 -19.66 -9.11 -9.45
CA GLY A 140 -18.46 -9.83 -9.84
C GLY A 140 -17.42 -8.95 -10.54
N THR A 141 -17.64 -7.62 -10.59
CA THR A 141 -16.68 -6.69 -11.15
C THR A 141 -15.57 -6.42 -10.13
N ALA A 142 -14.31 -6.44 -10.57
CA ALA A 142 -13.17 -6.29 -9.68
C ALA A 142 -12.23 -5.18 -10.15
N TYR A 143 -11.62 -4.50 -9.19
CA TYR A 143 -10.57 -3.52 -9.43
C TYR A 143 -9.40 -3.73 -8.47
N THR A 144 -8.19 -3.45 -8.95
CA THR A 144 -6.96 -3.56 -8.17
C THR A 144 -6.19 -2.25 -8.19
N VAL A 145 -5.82 -1.78 -7.01
CA VAL A 145 -4.90 -0.64 -6.84
C VAL A 145 -3.57 -1.15 -6.32
N THR A 146 -2.49 -0.62 -6.89
CA THR A 146 -1.12 -0.90 -6.47
C THR A 146 -0.49 0.35 -5.87
N LYS A 147 0.13 0.21 -4.69
CA LYS A 147 0.92 1.27 -4.04
C LYS A 147 2.32 0.74 -3.72
N TYR A 148 3.33 1.59 -3.89
CA TYR A 148 4.71 1.29 -3.51
C TYR A 148 5.12 2.13 -2.31
N ILE A 149 5.83 1.52 -1.37
CA ILE A 149 6.42 2.18 -0.21
C ILE A 149 7.87 1.73 -0.02
N LYS A 150 8.61 2.47 0.80
CA LYS A 150 9.99 2.14 1.17
C LYS A 150 10.06 1.97 2.68
N ILE A 151 10.65 0.86 3.12
CA ILE A 151 10.87 0.58 4.54
C ILE A 151 12.35 0.33 4.76
N ASP A 152 12.94 1.03 5.72
CA ASP A 152 14.34 0.87 6.11
C ASP A 152 14.50 0.91 7.62
N THR A 153 14.81 -0.25 8.18
CA THR A 153 15.07 -0.44 9.63
C THR A 153 16.55 -0.63 9.92
N THR A 154 17.40 -0.53 8.88
CA THR A 154 18.83 -0.77 9.01
C THR A 154 19.54 0.53 9.36
N ALA A 155 20.31 0.52 10.42
CA ALA A 155 21.14 1.69 10.77
C ALA A 155 22.33 1.82 9.82
N PRO A 156 22.78 3.04 9.52
CA PRO A 156 24.00 3.28 8.76
C PRO A 156 25.22 2.63 9.42
N THR A 157 26.13 2.10 8.62
CA THR A 157 27.44 1.67 9.11
C THR A 157 28.48 2.71 8.78
N VAL A 158 29.36 3.01 9.75
CA VAL A 158 30.42 4.00 9.59
C VAL A 158 31.77 3.35 9.79
N GLN A 159 32.68 3.57 8.87
CA GLN A 159 34.07 3.12 8.94
C GLN A 159 34.99 4.33 8.83
N VAL A 160 36.03 4.36 9.65
CA VAL A 160 37.09 5.40 9.58
C VAL A 160 38.40 4.71 9.28
N SER A 161 39.10 5.19 8.27
CA SER A 161 40.44 4.74 7.92
C SER A 161 41.37 5.95 7.77
N TYR A 162 42.64 5.70 7.87
CA TYR A 162 43.68 6.73 7.67
C TYR A 162 44.53 6.36 6.47
N ASP A 163 45.10 7.37 5.84
CA ASP A 163 46.02 7.26 4.69
C ASP A 163 47.23 6.34 4.96
N ASN A 164 47.61 6.18 6.21
CA ASN A 164 48.60 5.22 6.69
C ASN A 164 48.14 4.66 8.04
N ASN A 165 47.92 3.36 8.16
CA ASN A 165 47.46 2.71 9.36
C ASN A 165 48.61 2.37 10.35
N SER A 166 49.85 2.62 9.99
CA SER A 166 51.00 2.39 10.85
C SER A 166 51.31 3.61 11.67
N ALA A 167 51.16 3.50 12.96
CA ALA A 167 51.62 4.52 13.91
C ALA A 167 53.15 4.55 13.99
N ASP A 168 53.74 5.73 14.24
CA ASP A 168 55.17 5.83 14.57
C ASP A 168 55.47 5.22 15.91
N THR A 169 54.53 5.31 16.84
CA THR A 169 54.51 4.61 18.12
C THR A 169 53.09 4.51 18.65
N SER A 170 52.85 3.59 19.60
CA SER A 170 51.57 3.42 20.28
C SER A 170 51.76 3.27 21.78
N PHE A 171 50.84 3.83 22.56
CA PHE A 171 50.82 3.64 24.01
C PHE A 171 49.35 3.36 24.42
N GLY A 172 49.12 2.12 24.87
CA GLY A 172 47.77 1.62 25.04
C GLY A 172 46.99 1.65 23.69
N ASP A 173 45.77 2.15 23.69
CA ASP A 173 44.94 2.31 22.50
C ASP A 173 45.22 3.60 21.72
N THR A 174 46.20 4.40 22.15
CA THR A 174 46.53 5.68 21.51
C THR A 174 47.70 5.50 20.56
N ALA A 175 47.47 5.81 19.27
CA ALA A 175 48.49 5.82 18.24
C ALA A 175 49.06 7.22 18.03
N TYR A 176 50.37 7.34 17.91
CA TYR A 176 51.11 8.58 17.76
C TYR A 176 51.77 8.65 16.39
N PHE A 177 51.61 9.79 15.71
CA PHE A 177 52.14 10.05 14.38
C PHE A 177 52.93 11.33 14.36
N LYS A 178 54.06 11.37 13.67
CA LYS A 178 54.87 12.59 13.49
C LYS A 178 54.50 13.37 12.23
N ALA A 179 53.66 12.85 11.34
CA ALA A 179 53.22 13.50 10.14
C ALA A 179 51.68 13.76 10.19
N PRO A 180 51.17 14.79 9.50
CA PRO A 180 49.72 14.95 9.33
C PRO A 180 49.06 13.69 8.77
N ARG A 181 47.85 13.46 9.20
CA ARG A 181 47.05 12.26 8.78
C ARG A 181 45.77 12.74 8.13
N THR A 182 45.37 12.04 7.09
CA THR A 182 44.05 12.17 6.47
C THR A 182 43.14 11.06 6.91
N ALA A 183 42.03 11.42 7.54
CA ALA A 183 40.98 10.45 7.87
C ALA A 183 39.99 10.38 6.71
N THR A 184 39.66 9.15 6.28
CA THR A 184 38.57 8.88 5.36
C THR A 184 37.43 8.25 6.14
N VAL A 185 36.26 8.90 6.09
CA VAL A 185 35.01 8.37 6.68
C VAL A 185 34.19 7.75 5.57
N LYS A 186 33.89 6.46 5.70
CA LYS A 186 32.99 5.74 4.79
C LYS A 186 31.69 5.45 5.52
N VAL A 187 30.58 5.96 5.00
CA VAL A 187 29.23 5.64 5.45
C VAL A 187 28.60 4.72 4.42
N THR A 188 28.02 3.62 4.90
CA THR A 188 27.24 2.71 4.04
C THR A 188 25.79 2.71 4.54
N GLU A 189 24.91 3.17 3.68
CA GLU A 189 23.48 3.32 3.95
C GLU A 189 22.69 3.27 2.64
N ARG A 190 21.56 2.54 2.63
CA ARG A 190 20.70 2.40 1.45
C ARG A 190 19.93 3.69 1.12
N ASN A 191 19.46 4.40 2.16
CA ASN A 191 18.72 5.64 2.02
C ASN A 191 19.54 6.84 2.55
N PHE A 192 20.79 6.91 2.11
CA PHE A 192 21.74 7.92 2.56
C PHE A 192 21.30 9.35 2.20
N ASP A 193 21.31 10.24 3.19
CA ASP A 193 21.09 11.67 3.03
C ASP A 193 22.30 12.45 3.54
N ALA A 194 23.12 12.92 2.61
CA ALA A 194 24.33 13.67 2.91
C ALA A 194 24.05 14.96 3.73
N SER A 195 22.89 15.56 3.59
CA SER A 195 22.51 16.78 4.30
C SER A 195 22.31 16.58 5.80
N LYS A 196 22.06 15.33 6.21
CA LYS A 196 21.84 14.93 7.63
C LYS A 196 23.11 14.40 8.30
N VAL A 197 24.23 14.37 7.58
CA VAL A 197 25.51 13.96 8.18
C VAL A 197 26.08 15.13 8.97
N ALA A 198 25.78 15.20 10.24
CA ALA A 198 26.44 16.12 11.17
C ALA A 198 27.70 15.42 11.72
N ALA A 199 28.83 15.67 11.09
CA ALA A 199 30.12 15.26 11.65
C ALA A 199 30.61 16.31 12.65
N GLU A 200 30.35 16.12 13.92
CA GLU A 200 31.08 16.82 14.97
C GLU A 200 32.43 16.15 15.17
N ILE A 201 33.43 16.56 14.38
CA ILE A 201 34.81 16.28 14.70
C ILE A 201 35.22 17.30 15.77
N LYS A 202 35.08 16.94 17.02
CA LYS A 202 35.64 17.72 18.14
C LYS A 202 37.14 17.42 18.21
N ALA A 203 37.95 18.26 17.57
CA ALA A 203 39.36 18.29 17.86
C ALA A 203 39.55 18.85 19.28
N ALA A 204 40.34 18.18 20.13
CA ALA A 204 40.66 18.65 21.48
C ALA A 204 41.40 20.00 21.45
N ALA A 205 42.06 20.36 20.35
CA ALA A 205 42.63 21.64 20.05
C ALA A 205 42.67 21.81 18.51
N GLY A 206 42.19 22.96 18.02
CA GLY A 206 42.28 23.31 16.60
C GLY A 206 40.93 23.38 15.87
N LYS A 207 40.96 23.70 14.59
CA LYS A 207 39.78 23.84 13.73
C LYS A 207 39.34 22.47 13.23
N ALA A 208 38.11 22.10 13.47
CA ALA A 208 37.52 20.87 12.91
C ALA A 208 37.57 20.94 11.37
N PRO A 209 38.03 19.90 10.66
CA PRO A 209 37.95 19.84 9.22
C PRO A 209 36.49 19.81 8.74
N ALA A 210 36.22 20.48 7.63
CA ALA A 210 34.93 20.38 6.97
C ALA A 210 34.83 19.02 6.25
N LEU A 211 33.73 18.30 6.43
CA LEU A 211 33.42 17.15 5.59
C LEU A 211 32.82 17.68 4.26
N SER A 212 33.49 17.37 3.17
CA SER A 212 33.05 17.74 1.83
C SER A 212 33.22 16.55 0.89
N ASN A 213 32.52 16.60 -0.26
CA ASN A 213 32.66 15.62 -1.34
C ASN A 213 32.20 14.18 -1.00
N TRP A 214 30.97 14.04 -0.55
CA TRP A 214 30.34 12.74 -0.56
C TRP A 214 30.14 12.29 -2.02
N SER A 215 30.73 11.17 -2.40
CA SER A 215 30.40 10.48 -3.66
C SER A 215 29.55 9.25 -3.36
N THR A 216 28.48 9.10 -4.11
CA THR A 216 27.60 7.90 -4.12
C THR A 216 28.20 6.78 -4.94
#